data_67558fcb020944130958aadc1d95a194
#
_entry.id   67558fcb020944130958aadc1d95a194
#
_cell.length_a   1.000
_cell.length_b   1.000
_cell.length_c   1.000
_cell.angle_alpha   90.00
_cell.angle_beta   90.00
_cell.angle_gamma   90.00
#
_symmetry.space_group_name_H-M   'P 1'
#
loop_
_entity.id
_entity.type
_entity.pdbx_description
1 polymer ?
#
loop_
_entity_poly.entity_id
_entity_poly.type
_entity_poly.pdbx_seq_one_letter_code
_entity_poly.pdbx_strand_id
1 'polypeptide(L)' 'MKIYLSYQDQFGRWIQYQTKNNERDAYRVAKLKAGQMNKRFRLTDDNGRVLDLID' A
#
# COMPACT_ATOMS: atom_id res chain seq x y z
N MET A 1 5.36 4.42 -14.29
CA MET A 1 5.80 3.54 -13.20
C MET A 1 4.60 3.16 -12.35
N LYS A 2 4.51 1.88 -11.99
CA LYS A 2 3.38 1.41 -11.18
C LYS A 2 3.75 1.37 -9.71
N ILE A 3 2.78 1.72 -8.88
CA ILE A 3 2.93 1.66 -7.43
C ILE A 3 1.88 0.67 -6.92
N TYR A 4 2.34 -0.31 -6.19
CA TYR A 4 1.47 -1.36 -5.66
C TYR A 4 1.15 -1.10 -4.21
N LEU A 5 -0.15 -1.10 -3.90
CA LEU A 5 -0.63 -0.94 -2.52
C LEU A 5 -0.97 -2.31 -1.97
N SER A 6 -0.40 -2.63 -0.82
CA SER A 6 -0.66 -3.89 -0.14
C SER A 6 -1.02 -3.61 1.31
N TYR A 7 -1.85 -4.46 1.90
CA TYR A 7 -2.15 -4.36 3.32
C TYR A 7 -1.74 -5.64 4.01
N GLN A 8 -1.49 -5.53 5.32
CA GLN A 8 -1.09 -6.68 6.11
C GLN A 8 -2.33 -7.29 6.77
N ASP A 9 -2.52 -8.61 6.56
CA ASP A 9 -3.66 -9.29 7.16
C ASP A 9 -3.35 -9.66 8.63
N GLN A 10 -4.31 -10.31 9.27
CA GLN A 10 -4.19 -10.64 10.68
C GLN A 10 -3.09 -11.66 10.97
N PHE A 11 -2.62 -12.35 9.94
CA PHE A 11 -1.55 -13.35 10.07
C PHE A 11 -0.19 -12.78 9.69
N GLY A 12 -0.12 -11.47 9.41
CA GLY A 12 1.13 -10.81 9.05
C GLY A 12 1.50 -10.91 7.59
N ARG A 13 0.64 -11.45 6.75
CA ARG A 13 0.92 -11.57 5.32
C ARG A 13 0.49 -10.31 4.58
N TRP A 14 1.24 -9.99 3.51
CA TRP A 14 0.94 -8.83 2.68
C TRP A 14 0.05 -9.23 1.52
N ILE A 15 -1.11 -8.59 1.44
CA ILE A 15 -2.12 -8.86 0.42
C ILE A 15 -2.20 -7.66 -0.51
N GLN A 16 -2.07 -7.90 -1.81
CA GLN A 16 -2.14 -6.80 -2.77
C GLN A 16 -3.58 -6.28 -2.83
N TYR A 17 -3.69 -4.94 -2.79
CA TYR A 17 -4.99 -4.27 -2.72
C TYR A 17 -5.30 -3.53 -4.02
N GLN A 18 -4.44 -2.61 -4.43
CA GLN A 18 -4.63 -1.82 -5.64
C GLN A 18 -3.29 -1.49 -6.28
N THR A 19 -3.35 -1.09 -7.54
CA THR A 19 -2.19 -0.59 -8.28
C THR A 19 -2.52 0.82 -8.76
N LYS A 20 -1.57 1.73 -8.58
CA LYS A 20 -1.69 3.11 -9.04
C LYS A 20 -0.52 3.46 -9.92
N ASN A 21 -0.74 4.45 -10.82
CA ASN A 21 0.32 4.92 -11.72
C ASN A 21 0.99 6.19 -11.21
N ASN A 22 0.45 6.78 -10.16
CA ASN A 22 0.91 8.05 -9.62
C ASN A 22 1.21 7.88 -8.15
N GLU A 23 2.43 8.27 -7.75
CA GLU A 23 2.88 8.08 -6.37
C GLU A 23 2.05 8.87 -5.37
N ARG A 24 1.71 10.12 -5.73
CA ARG A 24 0.90 10.97 -4.85
C ARG A 24 -0.48 10.35 -4.61
N ASP A 25 -1.08 9.83 -5.67
CA ASP A 25 -2.39 9.20 -5.57
C ASP A 25 -2.31 7.91 -4.75
N ALA A 26 -1.23 7.17 -4.95
CA ALA A 26 -1.00 5.93 -4.18
C ALA A 26 -0.92 6.23 -2.69
N TYR A 27 -0.17 7.26 -2.30
CA TYR A 27 -0.07 7.67 -0.90
C TYR A 27 -1.41 8.08 -0.33
N ARG A 28 -2.15 8.88 -1.07
CA ARG A 28 -3.45 9.38 -0.62
C ARG A 28 -4.41 8.23 -0.34
N VAL A 29 -4.49 7.29 -1.28
CA VAL A 29 -5.38 6.14 -1.14
C VAL A 29 -4.92 5.22 -0.01
N ALA A 30 -3.62 4.99 0.10
CA ALA A 30 -3.09 4.12 1.14
C ALA A 30 -3.38 4.68 2.53
N LYS A 31 -3.20 5.99 2.72
CA LYS A 31 -3.48 6.62 4.00
C LYS A 31 -4.96 6.55 4.35
N LEU A 32 -5.82 6.80 3.37
CA LEU A 32 -7.25 6.74 3.56
C LEU A 32 -7.70 5.33 3.94
N LYS A 33 -7.23 4.34 3.20
CA LYS A 33 -7.64 2.97 3.42
C LYS A 33 -7.06 2.38 4.69
N ALA A 34 -5.83 2.76 5.04
CA ALA A 34 -5.23 2.31 6.29
C ALA A 34 -6.10 2.72 7.48
N GLY A 35 -6.61 3.95 7.46
CA GLY A 35 -7.50 4.41 8.51
C GLY A 35 -8.85 3.73 8.48
N GLN A 36 -9.43 3.58 7.30
CA GLN A 36 -10.76 2.98 7.17
C GLN A 36 -10.78 1.50 7.52
N MET A 37 -9.74 0.78 7.10
CA MET A 37 -9.65 -0.66 7.31
C MET A 37 -8.97 -1.03 8.62
N ASN A 38 -8.34 -0.06 9.27
CA ASN A 38 -7.54 -0.29 10.46
C ASN A 38 -6.47 -1.34 10.20
N LYS A 39 -5.77 -1.20 9.07
CA LYS A 39 -4.73 -2.11 8.63
C LYS A 39 -3.49 -1.32 8.26
N ARG A 40 -2.33 -1.99 8.35
CA ARG A 40 -1.08 -1.41 7.88
C ARG A 40 -1.00 -1.56 6.38
N PHE A 41 -0.61 -0.48 5.70
CA PHE A 41 -0.44 -0.51 4.25
C PHE A 41 1.03 -0.34 3.89
N ARG A 42 1.39 -0.87 2.73
CA ARG A 42 2.75 -0.80 2.19
C ARG A 42 2.66 -0.44 0.73
N LEU A 43 3.54 0.48 0.30
CA LEU A 43 3.67 0.83 -1.11
C LEU A 43 4.97 0.25 -1.64
N THR A 44 4.89 -0.43 -2.78
CA THR A 44 6.05 -0.99 -3.43
C THR A 44 6.08 -0.58 -4.90
N ASP A 45 7.28 -0.59 -5.50
CA ASP A 45 7.44 -0.25 -6.91
C ASP A 45 7.50 -1.52 -7.77
N ASP A 46 7.80 -1.34 -9.06
CA ASP A 46 7.85 -2.45 -10.02
C ASP A 46 8.95 -3.46 -9.70
N ASN A 47 9.95 -3.04 -8.95
CA ASN A 47 11.07 -3.91 -8.57
C ASN A 47 10.87 -4.58 -7.22
N GLY A 48 9.71 -4.38 -6.62
CA GLY A 48 9.42 -4.96 -5.31
C GLY A 48 10.02 -4.18 -4.16
N ARG A 49 10.54 -2.98 -4.42
CA ARG A 49 11.16 -2.16 -3.39
C ARG A 49 10.08 -1.47 -2.57
N VAL A 50 10.23 -1.49 -1.25
CA VAL A 50 9.27 -0.81 -0.37
C VAL A 50 9.52 0.69 -0.40
N LEU A 51 8.52 1.44 -0.84
CA LEU A 51 8.60 2.89 -0.90
C LEU A 51 8.21 3.53 0.42
N ASP A 52 7.22 2.95 1.10
CA ASP A 52 6.79 3.48 2.39
C ASP A 52 5.90 2.47 3.10
N LEU A 53 5.83 2.63 4.42
CA LEU A 53 4.92 1.90 5.29
C LEU A 53 3.97 2.90 5.94
N ILE A 54 2.69 2.60 5.90
CA ILE A 54 1.65 3.47 6.43
C ILE A 54 0.84 2.70 7.47
N ASP A 55 0.89 3.20 8.69
CA ASP A 55 0.15 2.60 9.82
C ASP A 55 -1.15 3.32 10.08
#